data_1a3830b7ad746f60b06d4704e9c76ac5
#
_entry.id   1a3830b7ad746f60b06d4704e9c76ac5
#
_cell.length_a   1.000
_cell.length_b   1.000
_cell.length_c   1.000
_cell.angle_alpha   90.00
_cell.angle_beta   90.00
_cell.angle_gamma   90.00
#
_symmetry.space_group_name_H-M   'P 1'
#
loop_
_entity.id
_entity.type
_entity.pdbx_description
1 polymer ?
#
loop_
_entity_poly.entity_id
_entity_poly.type
_entity_poly.pdbx_seq_one_letter_code
_entity_poly.pdbx_strand_id
1 'polypeptide(L)'
;MYTGIILAGGKSSRMGEDKSLINSNVNRLAKEMELHGCTRIIVMCGTLERADLFELECVIDSAESLGESIFELVSKIEGRIQLAPCDAYLADSELFERIDGVPVDDKGIRQPLMANFDSKEMVTKSTKISEVFELFPTCDGGLKARNTNTPEEFREIQCFLKQEDL
;
A
#
# COMPACT_ATOMS: atom_id res chain seq x y z
N MET A 1 1.84 -6.54 -17.95
CA MET A 1 0.71 -6.36 -17.04
C MET A 1 1.13 -5.46 -15.89
N TYR A 2 0.24 -4.64 -15.40
CA TYR A 2 0.50 -3.77 -14.26
C TYR A 2 -0.52 -4.07 -13.17
N THR A 3 -0.05 -4.52 -12.01
CA THR A 3 -0.91 -4.93 -10.89
C THR A 3 -0.74 -4.00 -9.70
N GLY A 4 -1.85 -3.51 -9.17
CA GLY A 4 -1.87 -2.80 -7.91
C GLY A 4 -2.21 -3.76 -6.78
N ILE A 5 -1.48 -3.70 -5.68
CA ILE A 5 -1.75 -4.51 -4.48
C ILE A 5 -1.98 -3.58 -3.31
N ILE A 6 -3.18 -3.64 -2.73
CA ILE A 6 -3.54 -2.86 -1.54
C ILE A 6 -3.45 -3.76 -0.33
N LEU A 7 -2.65 -3.35 0.65
CA LEU A 7 -2.37 -4.14 1.84
C LEU A 7 -3.36 -3.78 2.95
N ALA A 8 -4.39 -4.60 3.10
CA ALA A 8 -5.48 -4.38 4.07
C ALA A 8 -5.50 -5.40 5.22
N GLY A 9 -4.44 -6.19 5.35
CA GLY A 9 -4.33 -7.27 6.33
C GLY A 9 -3.61 -6.88 7.60
N GLY A 10 -3.74 -5.72 8.12
CA GLY A 10 -3.10 -5.32 9.35
C GLY A 10 -4.04 -5.30 10.53
N LYS A 11 -3.47 -5.15 11.72
CA LYS A 11 -4.24 -4.90 12.94
C LYS A 11 -4.69 -3.46 12.93
N SER A 12 -5.83 -3.21 12.31
CA SER A 12 -6.46 -1.89 12.26
C SER A 12 -6.79 -1.34 13.65
N SER A 13 -6.68 -2.17 14.68
CA SER A 13 -6.89 -1.80 16.08
C SER A 13 -6.01 -0.65 16.60
N ARG A 14 -4.92 -0.33 15.91
CA ARG A 14 -4.01 0.77 16.31
C ARG A 14 -4.66 2.15 16.19
N MET A 15 -5.70 2.27 15.37
CA MET A 15 -6.32 3.55 15.06
C MET A 15 -7.63 3.80 15.79
N GLY A 16 -8.12 2.83 16.54
CA GLY A 16 -9.43 2.90 17.21
C GLY A 16 -10.54 3.19 16.22
N GLU A 17 -10.58 2.43 15.12
CA GLU A 17 -11.02 2.78 13.89
C GLU A 17 -12.38 2.99 13.46
N ASP A 18 -12.52 3.88 12.51
CA ASP A 18 -13.64 3.89 11.62
C ASP A 18 -13.35 2.94 10.45
N LYS A 19 -13.90 1.73 10.51
CA LYS A 19 -13.75 0.71 9.45
C LYS A 19 -14.27 1.21 8.11
N SER A 20 -15.30 2.06 8.13
CA SER A 20 -15.85 2.63 6.91
C SER A 20 -14.85 3.56 6.22
N LEU A 21 -14.05 4.29 6.99
CA LEU A 21 -13.01 5.16 6.44
C LEU A 21 -11.92 4.34 5.72
N ILE A 22 -11.49 3.23 6.32
CA ILE A 22 -10.51 2.34 5.72
C ILE A 22 -11.06 1.73 4.43
N ASN A 23 -12.31 1.23 4.45
CA ASN A 23 -12.96 0.65 3.28
C ASN A 23 -13.11 1.69 2.15
N SER A 24 -13.48 2.91 2.49
CA SER A 24 -13.57 4.02 1.52
C SER A 24 -12.20 4.33 0.90
N ASN A 25 -11.15 4.30 1.72
CA ASN A 25 -9.80 4.56 1.24
C ASN A 25 -9.28 3.43 0.34
N VAL A 26 -9.58 2.18 0.64
CA VAL A 26 -9.22 1.05 -0.22
C VAL A 26 -9.85 1.23 -1.61
N ASN A 27 -11.13 1.57 -1.67
CA ASN A 27 -11.82 1.82 -2.94
C ASN A 27 -11.22 3.02 -3.69
N ARG A 28 -10.88 4.09 -2.97
CA ARG A 28 -10.21 5.25 -3.55
C ARG A 28 -8.83 4.89 -4.12
N LEU A 29 -8.03 4.14 -3.37
CA LEU A 29 -6.70 3.69 -3.81
C LEU A 29 -6.81 2.83 -5.08
N ALA A 30 -7.79 1.93 -5.13
CA ALA A 30 -8.02 1.10 -6.31
C ALA A 30 -8.30 1.96 -7.54
N LYS A 31 -9.13 2.98 -7.42
CA LYS A 31 -9.43 3.90 -8.53
C LYS A 31 -8.19 4.70 -8.95
N GLU A 32 -7.40 5.16 -8.00
CA GLU A 32 -6.17 5.90 -8.29
C GLU A 32 -5.13 5.02 -8.97
N MET A 33 -5.04 3.76 -8.60
CA MET A 33 -4.17 2.79 -9.27
C MET A 33 -4.64 2.52 -10.71
N GLU A 34 -5.95 2.40 -10.93
CA GLU A 34 -6.52 2.24 -12.28
C GLU A 34 -6.23 3.47 -13.14
N LEU A 35 -6.39 4.67 -12.60
CA LEU A 35 -6.05 5.92 -13.29
C LEU A 35 -4.58 5.98 -13.68
N HIS A 36 -3.72 5.44 -12.84
CA HIS A 36 -2.28 5.35 -13.11
C HIS A 36 -1.94 4.31 -14.18
N GLY A 37 -2.81 3.34 -14.44
CA GLY A 37 -2.60 2.35 -15.49
C GLY A 37 -2.60 0.90 -15.02
N CYS A 38 -2.91 0.64 -13.74
CA CYS A 38 -3.04 -0.74 -13.26
C CYS A 38 -4.24 -1.41 -13.91
N THR A 39 -4.02 -2.59 -14.48
CA THR A 39 -5.06 -3.38 -15.14
C THR A 39 -5.66 -4.43 -14.23
N ARG A 40 -5.02 -4.70 -13.11
CA ARG A 40 -5.49 -5.64 -12.09
C ARG A 40 -5.25 -5.03 -10.71
N ILE A 41 -6.25 -5.11 -9.85
CA ILE A 41 -6.15 -4.63 -8.46
C ILE A 41 -6.45 -5.81 -7.53
N ILE A 42 -5.54 -6.05 -6.59
CA ILE A 42 -5.67 -7.11 -5.58
C ILE A 42 -5.66 -6.47 -4.21
N VAL A 43 -6.60 -6.86 -3.35
CA VAL A 43 -6.59 -6.48 -1.94
C VAL A 43 -6.11 -7.67 -1.12
N MET A 44 -5.00 -7.52 -0.41
CA MET A 44 -4.50 -8.54 0.50
C MET A 44 -5.14 -8.34 1.86
N CYS A 45 -6.00 -9.28 2.27
CA CYS A 45 -6.75 -9.21 3.52
C CYS A 45 -6.22 -10.24 4.52
N GLY A 46 -6.42 -9.99 5.81
CA GLY A 46 -5.97 -10.92 6.85
C GLY A 46 -6.93 -12.09 7.09
N THR A 47 -8.19 -11.97 6.72
CA THR A 47 -9.21 -13.00 6.97
C THR A 47 -10.28 -13.02 5.88
N LEU A 48 -11.01 -14.14 5.78
CA LEU A 48 -12.16 -14.27 4.88
C LEU A 48 -13.24 -13.25 5.17
N GLU A 49 -13.47 -12.95 6.44
CA GLU A 49 -14.47 -11.96 6.88
C GLU A 49 -14.13 -10.56 6.35
N ARG A 50 -12.85 -10.20 6.33
CA ARG A 50 -12.42 -8.93 5.76
C ARG A 50 -12.51 -8.91 4.25
N ALA A 51 -12.30 -10.05 3.59
CA ALA A 51 -12.43 -10.15 2.13
C ALA A 51 -13.85 -9.80 1.67
N ASP A 52 -14.87 -10.18 2.44
CA ASP A 52 -16.26 -9.89 2.13
C ASP A 52 -16.61 -8.39 2.18
N LEU A 53 -15.75 -7.57 2.79
CA LEU A 53 -15.97 -6.12 2.86
C LEU A 53 -15.60 -5.39 1.55
N PHE A 54 -14.87 -6.04 0.66
CA PHE A 54 -14.36 -5.41 -0.56
C PHE A 54 -14.98 -6.04 -1.79
N GLU A 55 -15.43 -5.21 -2.74
CA GLU A 55 -15.93 -5.65 -4.04
C GLU A 55 -14.79 -5.87 -5.05
N LEU A 56 -13.57 -6.00 -4.57
CA LEU A 56 -12.36 -6.17 -5.36
C LEU A 56 -11.84 -7.60 -5.23
N GLU A 57 -10.94 -7.99 -6.13
CA GLU A 57 -10.25 -9.27 -6.01
C GLU A 57 -9.46 -9.30 -4.70
N CYS A 58 -9.74 -10.27 -3.84
CA CYS A 58 -9.10 -10.38 -2.54
C CYS A 58 -8.24 -11.63 -2.45
N VAL A 59 -7.08 -11.50 -1.81
CA VAL A 59 -6.19 -12.62 -1.48
C VAL A 59 -6.03 -12.63 0.04
N ILE A 60 -6.18 -13.81 0.63
CA ILE A 60 -6.02 -13.96 2.07
C ILE A 60 -4.54 -14.16 2.39
N ASP A 61 -4.07 -13.36 3.34
CA ASP A 61 -2.73 -13.50 3.88
C ASP A 61 -2.65 -14.75 4.75
N SER A 62 -1.97 -15.77 4.27
CA SER A 62 -1.82 -17.06 4.95
C SER A 62 -0.47 -17.27 5.59
N ALA A 63 0.49 -16.37 5.35
CA ALA A 63 1.82 -16.49 5.93
C ALA A 63 1.88 -15.90 7.34
N GLU A 64 2.90 -16.29 8.09
CA GLU A 64 3.09 -15.85 9.48
C GLU A 64 3.47 -14.38 9.59
N SER A 65 4.07 -13.82 8.54
CA SER A 65 4.50 -12.42 8.51
C SER A 65 4.06 -11.73 7.23
N LEU A 66 3.92 -10.41 7.28
CA LEU A 66 3.58 -9.60 6.11
C LEU A 66 4.66 -9.70 5.03
N GLY A 67 5.94 -9.73 5.42
CA GLY A 67 7.04 -9.88 4.47
C GLY A 67 6.97 -11.16 3.67
N GLU A 68 6.68 -12.27 4.32
CA GLU A 68 6.52 -13.57 3.65
C GLU A 68 5.29 -13.58 2.75
N SER A 69 4.19 -12.98 3.19
CA SER A 69 2.95 -12.90 2.41
C SER A 69 3.16 -12.10 1.13
N ILE A 70 3.85 -10.98 1.21
CA ILE A 70 4.18 -10.17 0.03
C ILE A 70 5.08 -10.95 -0.92
N PHE A 71 6.10 -11.62 -0.39
CA PHE A 71 7.00 -12.43 -1.19
C PHE A 71 6.24 -13.52 -1.97
N GLU A 72 5.37 -14.25 -1.28
CA GLU A 72 4.56 -15.30 -1.91
C GLU A 72 3.63 -14.77 -2.99
N LEU A 73 2.95 -13.66 -2.72
CA LEU A 73 2.01 -13.08 -3.67
C LEU A 73 2.76 -12.55 -4.92
N VAL A 74 3.85 -11.82 -4.72
CA VAL A 74 4.65 -11.25 -5.80
C VAL A 74 5.22 -12.35 -6.70
N SER A 75 5.60 -13.50 -6.13
CA SER A 75 6.16 -14.61 -6.90
C SER A 75 5.16 -15.21 -7.89
N LYS A 76 3.86 -14.95 -7.73
CA LYS A 76 2.79 -15.47 -8.59
C LYS A 76 2.32 -14.46 -9.63
N ILE A 77 2.87 -13.25 -9.63
CA ILE A 77 2.44 -12.15 -10.50
C ILE A 77 3.56 -11.82 -11.48
N GLU A 78 3.19 -11.63 -12.74
CA GLU A 78 4.14 -11.17 -13.77
C GLU A 78 3.90 -9.71 -14.11
N GLY A 79 4.97 -8.98 -14.31
CA GLY A 79 4.94 -7.59 -14.73
C GLY A 79 5.20 -6.60 -13.60
N ARG A 80 4.77 -5.37 -13.81
CA ARG A 80 5.00 -4.29 -12.86
C ARG A 80 4.00 -4.35 -11.72
N ILE A 81 4.45 -4.00 -10.52
CA ILE A 81 3.64 -4.06 -9.29
C ILE A 81 3.75 -2.73 -8.55
N GLN A 82 2.61 -2.19 -8.14
CA GLN A 82 2.52 -1.05 -7.24
C GLN A 82 1.88 -1.51 -5.94
N LEU A 83 2.59 -1.36 -4.82
CA LEU A 83 2.03 -1.61 -3.49
C LEU A 83 1.47 -0.33 -2.90
N ALA A 84 0.46 -0.45 -2.05
CA ALA A 84 -0.02 0.64 -1.20
C ALA A 84 -0.66 0.08 0.05
N PRO A 85 -0.37 0.63 1.24
CA PRO A 85 -1.10 0.25 2.45
C PRO A 85 -2.50 0.87 2.45
N CYS A 86 -3.45 0.19 3.09
CA CYS A 86 -4.84 0.66 3.12
C CYS A 86 -5.05 2.00 3.83
N ASP A 87 -4.09 2.42 4.65
CA ASP A 87 -4.10 3.69 5.38
C ASP A 87 -3.29 4.80 4.71
N ALA A 88 -2.90 4.62 3.46
CA ALA A 88 -2.24 5.65 2.66
C ALA A 88 -3.27 6.66 2.13
N TYR A 89 -3.74 7.54 3.00
CA TYR A 89 -4.85 8.45 2.72
C TYR A 89 -4.53 9.56 1.71
N LEU A 90 -3.25 9.87 1.51
CA LEU A 90 -2.82 10.94 0.60
C LEU A 90 -2.29 10.41 -0.75
N ALA A 91 -2.07 9.11 -0.87
CA ALA A 91 -1.56 8.52 -2.09
C ALA A 91 -2.58 8.63 -3.24
N ASP A 92 -2.10 8.98 -4.42
CA ASP A 92 -2.93 9.15 -5.61
C ASP A 92 -2.16 8.75 -6.88
N SER A 93 -2.80 8.86 -8.03
CA SER A 93 -2.20 8.52 -9.31
C SER A 93 -0.94 9.33 -9.62
N GLU A 94 -0.90 10.60 -9.23
CA GLU A 94 0.28 11.45 -9.42
C GLU A 94 1.47 10.92 -8.62
N LEU A 95 1.25 10.51 -7.37
CA LEU A 95 2.29 9.88 -6.57
C LEU A 95 2.79 8.60 -7.23
N PHE A 96 1.88 7.72 -7.65
CA PHE A 96 2.23 6.44 -8.24
C PHE A 96 3.07 6.60 -9.51
N GLU A 97 2.84 7.63 -10.30
CA GLU A 97 3.66 7.93 -11.48
C GLU A 97 5.10 8.27 -11.14
N ARG A 98 5.35 8.83 -9.96
CA ARG A 98 6.68 9.24 -9.53
C ARG A 98 7.48 8.13 -8.86
N ILE A 99 6.82 7.05 -8.40
CA ILE A 99 7.49 6.00 -7.65
C ILE A 99 8.18 5.02 -8.59
N ASP A 100 9.48 4.82 -8.37
CA ASP A 100 10.26 3.75 -8.97
C ASP A 100 11.21 3.24 -7.88
N GLY A 101 10.92 2.06 -7.35
CA GLY A 101 11.57 1.54 -6.17
C GLY A 101 10.76 1.85 -4.90
N VAL A 102 11.43 2.28 -3.85
CA VAL A 102 10.81 2.57 -2.55
C VAL A 102 10.79 4.08 -2.31
N PRO A 103 9.60 4.69 -2.15
CA PRO A 103 9.54 6.13 -1.91
C PRO A 103 9.95 6.49 -0.49
N VAL A 104 10.50 7.70 -0.36
CA VAL A 104 10.77 8.34 0.92
C VAL A 104 9.76 9.46 1.09
N ASP A 105 9.12 9.56 2.25
CA ASP A 105 8.17 10.63 2.51
C ASP A 105 8.88 11.96 2.81
N ASP A 106 8.10 13.02 3.05
CA ASP A 106 8.63 14.35 3.30
C ASP A 106 9.35 14.50 4.65
N LYS A 107 9.25 13.48 5.51
CA LYS A 107 9.99 13.40 6.78
C LYS A 107 11.28 12.59 6.65
N GLY A 108 11.59 12.12 5.45
CA GLY A 108 12.77 11.29 5.20
C GLY A 108 12.63 9.83 5.57
N ILE A 109 11.39 9.36 5.78
CA ILE A 109 11.13 7.97 6.15
C ILE A 109 10.85 7.15 4.91
N ARG A 110 11.58 6.06 4.76
CA ARG A 110 11.41 5.11 3.66
C ARG A 110 10.12 4.31 3.84
N GLN A 111 9.31 4.24 2.78
CA GLN A 111 7.99 3.59 2.81
C GLN A 111 7.98 2.35 1.90
N PRO A 112 8.50 1.20 2.37
CA PRO A 112 8.60 0.01 1.52
C PRO A 112 7.24 -0.56 1.10
N LEU A 113 6.18 -0.33 1.87
CA LEU A 113 4.84 -0.80 1.52
C LEU A 113 4.20 0.00 0.37
N MET A 114 4.88 1.04 -0.13
CA MET A 114 4.49 1.78 -1.32
C MET A 114 5.42 1.54 -2.51
N ALA A 115 6.22 0.48 -2.46
CA ALA A 115 7.19 0.17 -3.50
C ALA A 115 6.53 -0.07 -4.87
N ASN A 116 7.23 0.36 -5.91
CA ASN A 116 6.91 0.07 -7.30
C ASN A 116 8.09 -0.67 -7.93
N PHE A 117 7.84 -1.83 -8.50
CA PHE A 117 8.92 -2.68 -9.02
C PHE A 117 8.38 -3.67 -10.04
N ASP A 118 9.29 -4.21 -10.87
CA ASP A 118 8.96 -5.33 -11.76
C ASP A 118 9.08 -6.64 -10.99
N SER A 119 8.17 -7.57 -11.21
CA SER A 119 8.17 -8.87 -10.52
C SER A 119 9.43 -9.70 -10.77
N LYS A 120 10.19 -9.37 -11.81
CA LYS A 120 11.48 -10.00 -12.11
C LYS A 120 12.62 -9.46 -11.23
N GLU A 121 12.43 -8.29 -10.61
CA GLU A 121 13.41 -7.76 -9.68
C GLU A 121 13.43 -8.61 -8.41
N MET A 122 14.62 -8.76 -7.84
CA MET A 122 14.79 -9.70 -6.75
C MET A 122 14.26 -9.15 -5.43
N VAL A 123 13.08 -9.64 -5.03
CA VAL A 123 12.54 -9.40 -3.70
C VAL A 123 13.20 -10.41 -2.75
N THR A 124 13.77 -9.92 -1.66
CA THR A 124 14.41 -10.80 -0.67
C THR A 124 13.36 -11.45 0.22
N LYS A 125 13.42 -12.77 0.36
CA LYS A 125 12.51 -13.47 1.28
C LYS A 125 12.92 -13.15 2.72
N SER A 126 12.05 -12.48 3.46
CA SER A 126 12.29 -12.11 4.85
C SER A 126 10.97 -11.90 5.60
N THR A 127 11.02 -12.06 6.91
CA THR A 127 9.89 -11.73 7.80
C THR A 127 9.78 -10.22 8.01
N LYS A 128 10.86 -9.48 7.77
CA LYS A 128 10.89 -8.02 7.94
C LYS A 128 10.72 -7.31 6.60
N ILE A 129 9.73 -6.43 6.53
CA ILE A 129 9.44 -5.65 5.32
C ILE A 129 10.65 -4.83 4.86
N SER A 130 11.39 -4.23 5.79
CA SER A 130 12.59 -3.45 5.46
C SER A 130 13.63 -4.27 4.73
N GLU A 131 13.78 -5.55 5.07
CA GLU A 131 14.71 -6.47 4.43
C GLU A 131 14.22 -6.95 3.06
N VAL A 132 12.90 -7.13 2.92
CA VAL A 132 12.28 -7.56 1.66
C VAL A 132 12.64 -6.60 0.53
N PHE A 133 12.64 -5.30 0.81
CA PHE A 133 12.88 -4.25 -0.19
C PHE A 133 14.21 -3.53 0.00
N GLU A 134 15.13 -4.09 0.77
CA GLU A 134 16.40 -3.45 1.10
C GLU A 134 17.25 -3.06 -0.11
N LEU A 135 17.23 -3.90 -1.14
CA LEU A 135 18.05 -3.72 -2.33
C LEU A 135 17.43 -2.78 -3.37
N PHE A 136 16.19 -2.36 -3.19
CA PHE A 136 15.54 -1.47 -4.14
C PHE A 136 16.01 -0.03 -4.00
N PRO A 137 16.12 0.70 -5.12
CA PRO A 137 16.50 2.12 -5.06
C PRO A 137 15.43 2.94 -4.34
N THR A 138 15.88 4.03 -3.75
CA THR A 138 15.02 4.98 -3.06
C THR A 138 14.66 6.12 -4.02
N CYS A 139 13.41 6.56 -3.99
CA CYS A 139 12.94 7.70 -4.76
C CYS A 139 12.18 8.68 -3.87
N ASP A 140 11.99 9.92 -4.33
CA ASP A 140 11.27 10.93 -3.59
C ASP A 140 9.76 10.75 -3.74
N GLY A 141 9.06 10.51 -2.64
CA GLY A 141 7.61 10.40 -2.59
C GLY A 141 6.91 11.64 -2.05
N GLY A 142 7.58 12.42 -1.23
CA GLY A 142 7.03 13.63 -0.63
C GLY A 142 5.91 13.36 0.37
N LEU A 143 5.07 14.37 0.59
CA LEU A 143 3.97 14.33 1.54
C LEU A 143 2.98 13.18 1.27
N LYS A 144 2.67 12.93 0.02
CA LYS A 144 1.68 11.90 -0.36
C LYS A 144 2.11 10.47 -0.04
N ALA A 145 3.40 10.25 0.21
CA ALA A 145 3.92 8.95 0.61
C ALA A 145 3.87 8.71 2.12
N ARG A 146 3.37 9.65 2.91
CA ARG A 146 3.23 9.45 4.35
C ARG A 146 2.32 8.28 4.67
N ASN A 147 2.73 7.49 5.65
CA ASN A 147 1.92 6.43 6.23
C ASN A 147 1.29 6.91 7.55
N THR A 148 0.18 6.31 7.92
CA THR A 148 -0.59 6.70 9.11
C THR A 148 -0.53 5.57 10.14
N ASN A 149 0.40 5.67 11.08
CA ASN A 149 0.62 4.64 12.11
C ASN A 149 0.15 5.04 13.51
N THR A 150 -0.07 6.33 13.75
CA THR A 150 -0.47 6.85 15.05
C THR A 150 -1.68 7.77 14.93
N PRO A 151 -2.45 7.97 16.04
CA PRO A 151 -3.56 8.93 16.02
C PRO A 151 -3.13 10.36 15.70
N GLU A 152 -1.91 10.77 16.10
CA GLU A 152 -1.37 12.09 15.78
C GLU A 152 -1.13 12.24 14.29
N GLU A 153 -0.53 11.24 13.65
CA GLU A 153 -0.30 11.23 12.20
C GLU A 153 -1.62 11.28 11.44
N PHE A 154 -2.63 10.56 11.92
CA PHE A 154 -3.95 10.56 11.32
C PHE A 154 -4.60 11.95 11.39
N ARG A 155 -4.47 12.64 12.51
CA ARG A 155 -5.00 14.01 12.66
C ARG A 155 -4.31 14.99 11.72
N GLU A 156 -2.99 14.89 11.56
CA GLU A 156 -2.24 15.71 10.61
C GLU A 156 -2.75 15.49 9.18
N ILE A 157 -2.93 14.23 8.79
CA ILE A 157 -3.41 13.87 7.46
C ILE A 157 -4.84 14.36 7.23
N GLN A 158 -5.70 14.26 8.24
CA GLN A 158 -7.06 14.80 8.15
C GLN A 158 -7.06 16.32 7.89
N CYS A 159 -6.14 17.06 8.48
CA CYS A 159 -5.99 18.48 8.22
C CYS A 159 -5.65 18.76 6.75
N PHE A 160 -4.75 17.99 6.15
CA PHE A 160 -4.42 18.11 4.73
C PHE A 160 -5.61 17.77 3.83
N LEU A 161 -6.36 16.72 4.16
CA LEU A 161 -7.55 16.34 3.40
C LEU A 161 -8.63 17.43 3.43
N LYS A 162 -8.81 18.09 4.57
CA LYS A 162 -9.76 19.18 4.71
C LYS A 162 -9.36 20.42 3.90
N GLN A 163 -8.06 20.67 3.75
CA GLN A 163 -7.55 21.76 2.93
C GLN A 163 -7.80 21.54 1.44
N GLU A 164 -7.75 20.28 0.99
CA GLU A 164 -8.04 19.94 -0.40
C GLU A 164 -9.52 20.09 -0.76
N ASP A 165 -10.41 19.96 0.22
CA ASP A 165 -11.87 20.12 0.02
C ASP A 165 -12.32 21.60 -0.07
N LEU A 166 -11.40 22.51 0.14
CA LEU A 166 -11.66 23.94 -0.03
C LEU A 166 -11.29 24.40 -1.46
#